data_729c0bbcc6526b70ebf98e83da61f91d
#
_entry.id   729c0bbcc6526b70ebf98e83da61f91d
#
_cell.length_a   1.000
_cell.length_b   1.000
_cell.length_c   1.000
_cell.angle_alpha   90.00
_cell.angle_beta   90.00
_cell.angle_gamma   90.00
#
_symmetry.space_group_name_H-M   'P 1'
#
loop_
_entity.id
_entity.type
_entity.pdbx_description
1 polymer ?
#
loop_
_entity_poly.entity_id
_entity_poly.type
_entity_poly.pdbx_seq_one_letter_code
_entity_poly.pdbx_strand_id
1 'polypeptide(L)'
;MARLILLRHGESQWNLENRFTGWVDVPLSPRGIQEAKDAGVKLRSFTFDRAFTSVLARAIETLRLTLETIGQTSIPIEKDKALNERMYGELQGLNKDETVKKYGEAQVKIWRRSYDVRPPGGESLKDTAEIGRASCRERVFAVV
;
A
#
# COMPACT_ATOMS: atom_id res chain seq x y z
N MET A 1 21.05 7.80 -15.02
CA MET A 1 19.68 8.32 -14.80
C MET A 1 19.03 7.43 -13.75
N ALA A 2 18.49 8.04 -12.69
CA ALA A 2 17.80 7.29 -11.65
C ALA A 2 16.43 6.79 -12.17
N ARG A 3 16.05 5.56 -11.78
CA ARG A 3 14.75 4.96 -12.13
C ARG A 3 13.95 4.70 -10.86
N LEU A 4 12.69 5.09 -10.89
CA LEU A 4 11.73 4.82 -9.83
C LEU A 4 10.78 3.70 -10.29
N ILE A 5 10.70 2.62 -9.51
CA ILE A 5 9.72 1.55 -9.70
C ILE A 5 8.71 1.63 -8.56
N LEU A 6 7.45 1.79 -8.88
CA LEU A 6 6.34 1.74 -7.92
C LEU A 6 5.65 0.38 -8.03
N LEU A 7 5.64 -0.36 -6.94
CA LEU A 7 4.99 -1.66 -6.83
C LEU A 7 3.87 -1.60 -5.78
N ARG A 8 2.67 -1.96 -6.19
CA ARG A 8 1.57 -2.15 -5.24
C ARG A 8 1.70 -3.51 -4.57
N HIS A 9 1.36 -3.60 -3.28
CA HIS A 9 1.29 -4.88 -2.57
C HIS A 9 0.32 -5.86 -3.24
N GLY A 10 0.59 -7.15 -3.12
CA GLY A 10 -0.31 -8.21 -3.56
C GLY A 10 -1.65 -8.18 -2.82
N GLU A 11 -2.63 -8.94 -3.30
CA GLU A 11 -3.93 -9.04 -2.66
C GLU A 11 -3.81 -9.40 -1.18
N SER A 12 -4.39 -8.59 -0.29
CA SER A 12 -4.46 -8.92 1.13
C SER A 12 -5.70 -9.75 1.46
N GLN A 13 -5.71 -10.41 2.62
CA GLN A 13 -6.87 -11.17 3.10
C GLN A 13 -8.16 -10.31 3.08
N TRP A 14 -8.08 -9.05 3.50
CA TRP A 14 -9.25 -8.16 3.48
C TRP A 14 -9.61 -7.61 2.10
N ASN A 15 -8.67 -7.59 1.15
CA ASN A 15 -9.03 -7.33 -0.24
C ASN A 15 -9.89 -8.49 -0.79
N LEU A 16 -9.50 -9.73 -0.51
CA LEU A 16 -10.26 -10.93 -0.87
C LEU A 16 -11.66 -10.93 -0.24
N GLU A 17 -11.78 -10.51 1.02
CA GLU A 17 -13.05 -10.41 1.75
C GLU A 17 -13.86 -9.15 1.43
N ASN A 18 -13.42 -8.31 0.49
CA ASN A 18 -14.05 -7.04 0.13
C ASN A 18 -14.26 -6.09 1.32
N ARG A 19 -13.25 -5.98 2.20
CA ARG A 19 -13.26 -5.09 3.38
C ARG A 19 -12.37 -3.88 3.18
N PHE A 20 -12.68 -2.81 3.90
CA PHE A 20 -11.78 -1.66 4.05
C PHE A 20 -10.60 -2.04 4.93
N THR A 21 -9.38 -1.86 4.45
CA THR A 21 -8.16 -2.26 5.17
C THR A 21 -7.51 -1.10 5.92
N GLY A 22 -6.99 -0.12 5.21
CA GLY A 22 -6.28 1.00 5.83
C GLY A 22 -5.05 0.53 6.61
N TRP A 23 -4.96 0.91 7.88
CA TRP A 23 -3.82 0.59 8.76
C TRP A 23 -3.95 -0.71 9.54
N VAL A 24 -5.09 -1.39 9.45
CA VAL A 24 -5.20 -2.72 10.05
C VAL A 24 -4.24 -3.67 9.35
N ASP A 25 -3.42 -4.35 10.15
CA ASP A 25 -2.31 -5.13 9.63
C ASP A 25 -2.75 -6.56 9.33
N VAL A 26 -3.17 -6.78 8.09
CA VAL A 26 -3.61 -8.08 7.58
C VAL A 26 -2.59 -8.65 6.60
N PRO A 27 -2.43 -9.99 6.56
CA PRO A 27 -1.48 -10.65 5.68
C PRO A 27 -1.92 -10.63 4.21
N LEU A 28 -1.02 -11.02 3.33
CA LEU A 28 -1.35 -11.36 1.95
C LEU A 28 -2.26 -12.60 1.90
N SER A 29 -3.17 -12.63 0.94
CA SER A 29 -3.86 -13.86 0.53
C SER A 29 -2.90 -14.80 -0.22
N PRO A 30 -3.24 -16.09 -0.40
CA PRO A 30 -2.46 -16.98 -1.24
C PRO A 30 -2.23 -16.44 -2.67
N ARG A 31 -3.23 -15.77 -3.22
CA ARG A 31 -3.13 -15.07 -4.51
C ARG A 31 -2.15 -13.90 -4.44
N GLY A 32 -2.21 -13.09 -3.38
CA GLY A 32 -1.30 -11.97 -3.20
C GLY A 32 0.17 -12.38 -3.08
N ILE A 33 0.43 -13.53 -2.49
CA ILE A 33 1.76 -14.14 -2.45
C ILE A 33 2.25 -14.48 -3.87
N GLN A 34 1.37 -15.06 -4.70
CA GLN A 34 1.71 -15.36 -6.09
C GLN A 34 1.91 -14.09 -6.92
N GLU A 35 1.06 -13.08 -6.75
CA GLU A 35 1.18 -11.78 -7.41
C GLU A 35 2.53 -11.10 -7.09
N ALA A 36 3.01 -11.20 -5.84
CA ALA A 36 4.32 -10.66 -5.44
C ALA A 36 5.49 -11.37 -6.15
N LYS A 37 5.41 -12.69 -6.29
CA LYS A 37 6.41 -13.48 -7.04
C LYS A 37 6.38 -13.16 -8.52
N ASP A 38 5.19 -13.04 -9.11
CA ASP A 38 5.02 -12.69 -10.53
C ASP A 38 5.54 -11.28 -10.83
N ALA A 39 5.36 -10.34 -9.89
CA ALA A 39 5.97 -9.02 -9.97
C ALA A 39 7.50 -9.11 -9.99
N GLY A 40 8.10 -9.95 -9.13
CA GLY A 40 9.52 -10.25 -9.15
C GLY A 40 9.98 -10.76 -10.52
N VAL A 41 9.26 -11.70 -11.11
CA VAL A 41 9.60 -12.21 -12.46
C VAL A 41 9.66 -11.08 -13.50
N LYS A 42 8.69 -10.15 -13.47
CA LYS A 42 8.65 -8.99 -14.35
C LYS A 42 9.79 -8.00 -14.12
N LEU A 43 10.33 -7.96 -12.89
CA LEU A 43 11.38 -7.03 -12.49
C LEU A 43 12.80 -7.62 -12.59
N ARG A 44 12.98 -8.83 -13.09
CA ARG A 44 14.29 -9.52 -13.18
C ARG A 44 15.36 -8.77 -13.96
N SER A 45 14.97 -7.92 -14.93
CA SER A 45 15.91 -7.12 -15.72
C SER A 45 16.40 -5.86 -15.02
N PHE A 46 15.88 -5.56 -13.83
CA PHE A 46 16.26 -4.39 -13.06
C PHE A 46 17.21 -4.76 -11.92
N THR A 47 18.21 -3.90 -11.70
CA THR A 47 19.04 -3.92 -10.50
C THR A 47 18.63 -2.75 -9.62
N PHE A 48 18.42 -3.02 -8.33
CA PHE A 48 17.97 -2.02 -7.37
C PHE A 48 19.09 -1.67 -6.39
N ASP A 49 19.29 -0.37 -6.16
CA ASP A 49 20.25 0.13 -5.17
C ASP A 49 19.63 0.18 -3.77
N ARG A 50 18.32 0.41 -3.69
CA ARG A 50 17.54 0.52 -2.45
C ARG A 50 16.10 0.11 -2.67
N ALA A 51 15.44 -0.25 -1.57
CA ALA A 51 14.00 -0.46 -1.55
C ALA A 51 13.37 0.29 -0.37
N PHE A 52 12.14 0.76 -0.58
CA PHE A 52 11.33 1.41 0.44
C PHE A 52 10.00 0.68 0.57
N THR A 53 9.49 0.58 1.78
CA THR A 53 8.17 -0.03 2.03
C THR A 53 7.49 0.66 3.21
N SER A 54 6.17 0.54 3.27
CA SER A 54 5.43 0.90 4.46
C SER A 54 5.75 -0.06 5.62
N VAL A 55 5.20 0.22 6.79
CA VAL A 55 5.33 -0.67 7.95
C VAL A 55 4.27 -1.78 7.98
N LEU A 56 3.39 -1.85 6.99
CA LEU A 56 2.31 -2.83 6.93
C LEU A 56 2.82 -4.19 6.42
N ALA A 57 2.42 -5.27 7.08
CA ALA A 57 2.89 -6.64 6.80
C ALA A 57 2.70 -7.03 5.32
N ARG A 58 1.56 -6.69 4.71
CA ARG A 58 1.29 -6.98 3.29
C ARG A 58 2.27 -6.32 2.32
N ALA A 59 2.72 -5.10 2.63
CA ALA A 59 3.70 -4.39 1.81
C ALA A 59 5.11 -4.95 2.02
N ILE A 60 5.50 -5.18 3.27
CA ILE A 60 6.78 -5.78 3.64
C ILE A 60 6.93 -7.16 2.98
N GLU A 61 5.90 -7.99 3.08
CA GLU A 61 5.92 -9.34 2.54
C GLU A 61 5.95 -9.34 1.00
N THR A 62 5.21 -8.42 0.36
CA THR A 62 5.28 -8.25 -1.10
C THR A 62 6.70 -7.90 -1.54
N LEU A 63 7.33 -6.94 -0.87
CA LEU A 63 8.71 -6.56 -1.18
C LEU A 63 9.68 -7.73 -0.99
N ARG A 64 9.58 -8.44 0.15
CA ARG A 64 10.43 -9.59 0.46
C ARG A 64 10.36 -10.66 -0.65
N LEU A 65 9.14 -11.08 -1.00
CA LEU A 65 8.91 -12.10 -2.03
C LEU A 65 9.40 -11.65 -3.42
N THR A 66 9.21 -10.37 -3.74
CA THR A 66 9.69 -9.78 -4.99
C THR A 66 11.22 -9.83 -5.06
N LEU A 67 11.91 -9.36 -4.00
CA LEU A 67 13.37 -9.35 -3.94
C LEU A 67 13.98 -10.76 -3.92
N GLU A 68 13.36 -11.70 -3.22
CA GLU A 68 13.77 -13.11 -3.26
C GLU A 68 13.66 -13.70 -4.67
N THR A 69 12.59 -13.41 -5.38
CA THR A 69 12.36 -13.90 -6.75
C THR A 69 13.42 -13.41 -7.73
N ILE A 70 13.93 -12.19 -7.52
CA ILE A 70 15.00 -11.62 -8.38
C ILE A 70 16.42 -11.83 -7.84
N GLY A 71 16.56 -12.45 -6.66
CA GLY A 71 17.87 -12.71 -6.04
C GLY A 71 18.59 -11.47 -5.49
N GLN A 72 17.85 -10.41 -5.13
CA GLN A 72 18.42 -9.14 -4.64
C GLN A 72 18.06 -8.87 -3.17
N THR A 73 18.26 -9.85 -2.31
CA THR A 73 17.87 -9.76 -0.88
C THR A 73 18.83 -8.93 -0.01
N SER A 74 20.00 -8.56 -0.54
CA SER A 74 21.05 -7.86 0.20
C SER A 74 20.99 -6.33 0.08
N ILE A 75 20.05 -5.78 -0.68
CA ILE A 75 19.93 -4.33 -0.83
C ILE A 75 19.37 -3.69 0.46
N PRO A 76 19.76 -2.43 0.77
CA PRO A 76 19.18 -1.69 1.88
C PRO A 76 17.66 -1.54 1.73
N ILE A 77 16.91 -1.85 2.79
CA ILE A 77 15.46 -1.69 2.85
C ILE A 77 15.11 -0.71 3.94
N GLU A 78 14.39 0.34 3.59
CA GLU A 78 13.85 1.33 4.52
C GLU A 78 12.34 1.13 4.69
N LYS A 79 11.90 1.07 5.95
CA LYS A 79 10.48 0.99 6.32
C LYS A 79 10.03 2.34 6.88
N ASP A 80 8.97 2.90 6.31
CA ASP A 80 8.46 4.17 6.79
C ASP A 80 6.93 4.18 6.84
N LYS A 81 6.39 4.61 7.98
CA LYS A 81 4.96 4.79 8.21
C LYS A 81 4.33 5.80 7.24
N ALA A 82 5.11 6.77 6.76
CA ALA A 82 4.65 7.74 5.76
C ALA A 82 4.29 7.11 4.40
N LEU A 83 4.70 5.86 4.17
CA LEU A 83 4.34 5.07 2.99
C LEU A 83 3.12 4.17 3.21
N ASN A 84 2.49 4.25 4.39
CA ASN A 84 1.27 3.49 4.65
C ASN A 84 0.15 3.89 3.70
N GLU A 85 -0.73 2.94 3.41
CA GLU A 85 -2.02 3.22 2.80
C GLU A 85 -2.79 4.23 3.67
N ARG A 86 -3.67 5.00 3.05
CA ARG A 86 -4.59 5.90 3.73
C ARG A 86 -5.38 5.17 4.83
N MET A 87 -5.47 5.80 5.99
CA MET A 87 -6.28 5.29 7.09
C MET A 87 -7.76 5.51 6.82
N TYR A 88 -8.55 4.45 6.88
CA TYR A 88 -10.00 4.52 6.66
C TYR A 88 -10.82 4.77 7.95
N GLY A 89 -10.16 4.93 9.11
CA GLY A 89 -10.82 5.20 10.39
C GLY A 89 -11.85 4.14 10.77
N GLU A 90 -13.07 4.57 11.07
CA GLU A 90 -14.18 3.69 11.48
C GLU A 90 -14.67 2.74 10.37
N LEU A 91 -14.30 2.98 9.11
CA LEU A 91 -14.63 2.05 8.03
C LEU A 91 -13.75 0.82 8.00
N GLN A 92 -12.59 0.82 8.69
CA GLN A 92 -11.66 -0.32 8.69
C GLN A 92 -12.34 -1.58 9.21
N GLY A 93 -12.21 -2.69 8.47
CA GLY A 93 -12.83 -3.97 8.76
C GLY A 93 -14.27 -4.11 8.26
N LEU A 94 -14.96 -3.03 7.90
CA LEU A 94 -16.30 -3.12 7.35
C LEU A 94 -16.27 -3.69 5.92
N ASN A 95 -17.25 -4.54 5.60
CA ASN A 95 -17.47 -4.98 4.23
C ASN A 95 -17.94 -3.81 3.37
N LYS A 96 -17.37 -3.65 2.18
CA LYS A 96 -17.64 -2.48 1.33
C LYS A 96 -19.08 -2.45 0.83
N ASP A 97 -19.66 -3.59 0.49
CA ASP A 97 -21.03 -3.66 -0.03
C ASP A 97 -22.07 -3.41 1.08
N GLU A 98 -21.81 -3.95 2.28
CA GLU A 98 -22.64 -3.67 3.45
C GLU A 98 -22.56 -2.19 3.85
N THR A 99 -21.37 -1.58 3.75
CA THR A 99 -21.18 -0.16 4.00
C THR A 99 -21.97 0.69 3.01
N VAL A 100 -21.98 0.30 1.73
CA VAL A 100 -22.81 0.96 0.70
C VAL A 100 -24.29 0.84 1.02
N LYS A 101 -24.76 -0.33 1.45
CA LYS A 101 -26.17 -0.53 1.85
C LYS A 101 -26.56 0.36 3.04
N LYS A 102 -25.63 0.54 4.00
CA LYS A 102 -25.88 1.32 5.23
C LYS A 102 -25.84 2.83 5.02
N TYR A 103 -24.86 3.33 4.27
CA TYR A 103 -24.59 4.77 4.13
C TYR A 103 -24.93 5.35 2.76
N GLY A 104 -25.31 4.51 1.80
CA GLY A 104 -25.56 4.89 0.42
C GLY A 104 -24.31 4.95 -0.44
N GLU A 105 -24.46 4.64 -1.72
CA GLU A 105 -23.34 4.60 -2.67
C GLU A 105 -22.64 5.95 -2.83
N ALA A 106 -23.42 7.03 -2.91
CA ALA A 106 -22.88 8.39 -3.07
C ALA A 106 -21.96 8.77 -1.91
N GLN A 107 -22.38 8.52 -0.67
CA GLN A 107 -21.57 8.84 0.51
C GLN A 107 -20.31 8.00 0.59
N VAL A 108 -20.40 6.68 0.33
CA VAL A 108 -19.24 5.78 0.34
C VAL A 108 -18.28 6.14 -0.79
N LYS A 109 -18.78 6.55 -1.95
CA LYS A 109 -17.96 7.04 -3.07
C LYS A 109 -17.18 8.31 -2.68
N ILE A 110 -17.82 9.24 -1.99
CA ILE A 110 -17.18 10.47 -1.46
C ILE A 110 -16.03 10.07 -0.52
N TRP A 111 -16.25 9.24 0.49
CA TRP A 111 -15.21 8.78 1.41
C TRP A 111 -14.05 8.04 0.73
N ARG A 112 -14.32 7.32 -0.36
CA ARG A 112 -13.30 6.54 -1.08
C ARG A 112 -12.53 7.35 -2.11
N ARG A 113 -13.12 8.37 -2.72
CA ARG A 113 -12.59 9.01 -3.93
C ARG A 113 -12.40 10.51 -3.82
N SER A 114 -13.04 11.19 -2.88
CA SER A 114 -12.82 12.61 -2.68
C SER A 114 -11.38 12.89 -2.23
N TYR A 115 -10.83 14.00 -2.70
CA TYR A 115 -9.47 14.42 -2.37
C TYR A 115 -9.36 14.90 -0.92
N ASP A 116 -10.34 15.69 -0.45
CA ASP A 116 -10.28 16.43 0.80
C ASP A 116 -11.30 15.96 1.88
N VAL A 117 -12.27 15.12 1.51
CA VAL A 117 -13.26 14.60 2.47
C VAL A 117 -12.72 13.37 3.17
N ARG A 118 -12.65 13.42 4.50
CA ARG A 118 -12.24 12.31 5.36
C ARG A 118 -13.39 11.33 5.61
N PRO A 119 -13.14 10.02 5.61
CA PRO A 119 -14.06 9.09 6.25
C PRO A 119 -14.06 9.31 7.77
N PRO A 120 -15.10 8.88 8.51
CA PRO A 120 -15.17 9.06 9.96
C PRO A 120 -13.92 8.51 10.67
N GLY A 121 -13.21 9.35 11.42
CA GLY A 121 -11.99 9.01 12.13
C GLY A 121 -10.78 8.64 11.25
N GLY A 122 -10.85 8.87 9.94
CA GLY A 122 -9.81 8.50 8.99
C GLY A 122 -9.13 9.68 8.31
N GLU A 123 -8.36 9.38 7.26
CA GLU A 123 -7.59 10.33 6.45
C GLU A 123 -8.25 10.57 5.09
N SER A 124 -8.14 11.79 4.58
CA SER A 124 -8.43 12.12 3.17
C SER A 124 -7.24 11.74 2.27
N LEU A 125 -7.44 11.75 0.97
CA LEU A 125 -6.33 11.62 0.02
C LEU A 125 -5.35 12.78 0.13
N LYS A 126 -5.84 13.98 0.49
CA LYS A 126 -5.02 15.16 0.76
C LYS A 126 -4.07 14.92 1.93
N ASP A 127 -4.57 14.42 3.07
CA ASP A 127 -3.75 14.10 4.24
C ASP A 127 -2.63 13.12 3.87
N THR A 128 -2.98 12.04 3.18
CA THR A 128 -2.00 11.04 2.74
C THR A 128 -0.96 11.62 1.77
N ALA A 129 -1.39 12.50 0.86
CA ALA A 129 -0.47 13.17 -0.07
C ALA A 129 0.47 14.14 0.66
N GLU A 130 0.01 14.83 1.68
CA GLU A 130 0.85 15.73 2.50
C GLU A 130 1.89 14.94 3.29
N ILE A 131 1.51 13.83 3.93
CA ILE A 131 2.40 12.91 4.64
C ILE A 131 3.48 12.37 3.69
N GLY A 132 3.06 11.84 2.54
CA GLY A 132 3.99 11.31 1.54
C GLY A 132 4.94 12.37 0.97
N ARG A 133 4.45 13.58 0.75
CA ARG A 133 5.27 14.71 0.28
C ARG A 133 6.31 15.14 1.30
N ALA A 134 5.97 15.18 2.58
CA ALA A 134 6.93 15.48 3.65
C ALA A 134 8.03 14.41 3.70
N SER A 135 7.67 13.13 3.68
CA SER A 135 8.63 12.02 3.62
C SER A 135 9.54 12.09 2.41
N CYS A 136 9.01 12.42 1.22
CA CYS A 136 9.81 12.57 0.02
C CYS A 136 10.78 13.76 0.09
N ARG A 137 10.40 14.87 0.74
CA ARG A 137 11.29 16.04 0.89
C ARG A 137 12.49 15.74 1.78
N GLU A 138 12.32 14.97 2.83
CA GLU A 138 13.42 14.56 3.72
C GLU A 138 14.37 13.56 3.04
N ARG A 139 13.91 12.90 1.98
CA ARG A 139 14.63 11.86 1.24
C ARG A 139 15.03 12.25 -0.17
N VAL A 140 15.25 13.53 -0.42
CA VAL A 140 15.54 14.10 -1.78
C VAL A 140 16.67 13.39 -2.53
N PHE A 141 17.43 12.51 -1.90
CA PHE A 141 18.47 11.69 -2.51
C PHE A 141 18.17 10.17 -2.52
N ALA A 142 17.00 9.77 -2.09
CA ALA A 142 16.60 8.37 -2.16
C ALA A 142 15.83 8.14 -3.47
N VAL A 143 16.49 7.48 -4.41
CA VAL A 143 15.83 6.92 -5.58
C VAL A 143 14.98 5.77 -5.12
N VAL A 144 13.69 5.94 -5.19
CA VAL A 144 12.69 4.92 -4.93
C VAL A 144 12.51 4.07 -6.17
#